data_c2c7e35fe8c389afbce0358af4b30b50
#
_entry.id   c2c7e35fe8c389afbce0358af4b30b50
#
_cell.length_a   1.000
_cell.length_b   1.000
_cell.length_c   1.000
_cell.angle_alpha   90.00
_cell.angle_beta   90.00
_cell.angle_gamma   90.00
#
_symmetry.space_group_name_H-M   'P 1'
#
loop_
_entity.id
_entity.type
_entity.pdbx_description
1 polymer ?
#
loop_
_entity_poly.entity_id
_entity_poly.type
_entity_poly.pdbx_seq_one_letter_code
_entity_poly.pdbx_strand_id
1 'polypeptide(L)'
;MEKKAQLRAMFTGSEWEECKWSKIVKGKVAYATVMSIAFWNGVTICFKVFAPLVKVLRIVDADRKPSMGFLCGEIKQAKEDIKEALNNLEKNYKPIMEIIEARVKDRLDSPLHFAAYLLNPYYFFKDMDIQLDNEVMDGLFNCVEMFYHYDGELQGHVINVELPKYTRKDGAFGKSWATQGCAKNDDNYNPVTWWMTYGNQTPNLQRMARKILSLTTSSSGCERNWSTFEGIHTKKRNRLNVSRLNNLIYVQFNAKLMNKYKREKEMNVDVLLASDASNAQGWIVDGEDDEEVEPGTGSLGKWLVKHWEQTRCFKLEEVLE
;
A
#
# COMPACT_ATOMS: atom_id res chain seq x y z
N MET A 1 -18.09 -11.53 4.55
CA MET A 1 -19.07 -12.60 4.25
C MET A 1 -20.03 -12.90 5.41
N GLU A 2 -19.66 -12.67 6.65
CA GLU A 2 -20.55 -12.84 7.83
C GLU A 2 -21.87 -12.08 7.72
N LYS A 3 -21.84 -10.87 7.18
CA LYS A 3 -23.05 -10.03 7.04
C LYS A 3 -24.09 -10.52 6.02
N LYS A 4 -23.71 -11.45 5.12
CA LYS A 4 -24.64 -11.98 4.10
C LYS A 4 -25.87 -12.65 4.71
N ALA A 5 -25.64 -13.52 5.70
CA ALA A 5 -26.73 -14.23 6.38
C ALA A 5 -27.63 -13.26 7.14
N GLN A 6 -27.03 -12.30 7.85
CA GLN A 6 -27.75 -11.27 8.60
C GLN A 6 -28.60 -10.37 7.69
N LEU A 7 -28.04 -9.92 6.56
CA LEU A 7 -28.78 -9.11 5.58
C LEU A 7 -29.94 -9.90 4.99
N ARG A 8 -29.72 -11.16 4.61
CA ARG A 8 -30.81 -12.00 4.10
C ARG A 8 -31.90 -12.23 5.13
N ALA A 9 -31.53 -12.51 6.39
CA ALA A 9 -32.49 -12.67 7.47
C ALA A 9 -33.30 -11.40 7.71
N MET A 10 -32.68 -10.23 7.67
CA MET A 10 -33.35 -8.95 7.77
C MET A 10 -34.42 -8.77 6.67
N PHE A 11 -34.08 -9.07 5.42
CA PHE A 11 -35.00 -8.92 4.29
C PHE A 11 -36.08 -10.02 4.20
N THR A 12 -35.95 -11.14 4.94
CA THR A 12 -36.96 -12.22 5.03
C THR A 12 -37.78 -12.18 6.34
N GLY A 13 -37.45 -11.25 7.22
CA GLY A 13 -38.18 -11.10 8.51
C GLY A 13 -39.51 -10.39 8.36
N SER A 14 -40.43 -10.67 9.31
CA SER A 14 -41.75 -10.03 9.40
C SER A 14 -41.66 -8.51 9.46
N GLU A 15 -40.65 -7.98 10.17
CA GLU A 15 -40.42 -6.54 10.28
C GLU A 15 -40.19 -5.88 8.90
N TRP A 16 -39.52 -6.58 7.97
CA TRP A 16 -39.38 -6.09 6.61
C TRP A 16 -40.68 -6.14 5.83
N GLU A 17 -41.47 -7.18 5.97
CA GLU A 17 -42.76 -7.35 5.27
C GLU A 17 -43.76 -6.25 5.70
N GLU A 18 -43.77 -5.89 6.97
CA GLU A 18 -44.63 -4.84 7.54
C GLU A 18 -44.12 -3.42 7.23
N CYS A 19 -42.83 -3.28 6.92
CA CYS A 19 -42.17 -2.00 6.68
C CYS A 19 -42.70 -1.33 5.40
N LYS A 20 -42.97 -0.01 5.50
CA LYS A 20 -43.40 0.80 4.33
C LYS A 20 -42.42 0.72 3.14
N TRP A 21 -41.15 0.51 3.42
CA TRP A 21 -40.12 0.45 2.38
C TRP A 21 -40.15 -0.84 1.55
N SER A 22 -40.70 -1.94 2.08
CA SER A 22 -40.86 -3.20 1.34
C SER A 22 -41.81 -3.06 0.14
N LYS A 23 -42.74 -2.10 0.22
CA LYS A 23 -43.83 -1.88 -0.75
C LYS A 23 -43.40 -0.97 -1.92
N ILE A 24 -42.36 -0.17 -1.74
CA ILE A 24 -41.87 0.77 -2.76
C ILE A 24 -40.88 0.10 -3.70
N VAL A 25 -40.70 0.69 -4.92
CA VAL A 25 -39.82 0.15 -5.97
C VAL A 25 -38.38 -0.02 -5.47
N LYS A 26 -37.78 1.00 -4.85
CA LYS A 26 -36.41 0.94 -4.31
C LYS A 26 -36.22 -0.20 -3.30
N GLY A 27 -37.21 -0.43 -2.42
CA GLY A 27 -37.17 -1.53 -1.46
C GLY A 27 -37.25 -2.91 -2.12
N LYS A 28 -38.08 -3.08 -3.14
CA LYS A 28 -38.16 -4.31 -3.91
C LYS A 28 -36.87 -4.61 -4.65
N VAL A 29 -36.21 -3.59 -5.21
CA VAL A 29 -34.90 -3.72 -5.86
C VAL A 29 -33.85 -4.14 -4.84
N ALA A 30 -33.81 -3.50 -3.66
CA ALA A 30 -32.86 -3.85 -2.59
C ALA A 30 -33.06 -5.31 -2.14
N TYR A 31 -34.31 -5.75 -1.92
CA TYR A 31 -34.63 -7.15 -1.61
C TYR A 31 -34.11 -8.10 -2.69
N ALA A 32 -34.45 -7.84 -3.95
CA ALA A 32 -34.01 -8.67 -5.08
C ALA A 32 -32.48 -8.76 -5.18
N THR A 33 -31.79 -7.64 -4.96
CA THR A 33 -30.31 -7.59 -4.94
C THR A 33 -29.72 -8.47 -3.84
N VAL A 34 -30.20 -8.31 -2.61
CA VAL A 34 -29.69 -9.07 -1.45
C VAL A 34 -29.99 -10.58 -1.59
N MET A 35 -31.11 -10.92 -2.23
CA MET A 35 -31.48 -12.31 -2.47
C MET A 35 -30.76 -12.92 -3.68
N SER A 36 -30.22 -12.11 -4.58
CA SER A 36 -29.56 -12.56 -5.80
C SER A 36 -28.26 -13.33 -5.51
N ILE A 37 -28.14 -14.52 -6.09
CA ILE A 37 -26.91 -15.30 -6.06
C ILE A 37 -25.82 -14.60 -6.89
N ALA A 38 -26.17 -14.04 -8.04
CA ALA A 38 -25.25 -13.35 -8.92
C ALA A 38 -24.59 -12.14 -8.23
N PHE A 39 -25.36 -11.37 -7.45
CA PHE A 39 -24.82 -10.26 -6.63
C PHE A 39 -23.75 -10.74 -5.67
N TRP A 40 -24.03 -11.80 -4.89
CA TRP A 40 -23.05 -12.31 -3.92
C TRP A 40 -21.83 -12.96 -4.57
N ASN A 41 -21.98 -13.54 -5.74
CA ASN A 41 -20.83 -14.01 -6.54
C ASN A 41 -19.95 -12.84 -6.97
N GLY A 42 -20.56 -11.75 -7.44
CA GLY A 42 -19.84 -10.51 -7.75
C GLY A 42 -19.11 -9.94 -6.54
N VAL A 43 -19.78 -9.86 -5.38
CA VAL A 43 -19.15 -9.43 -4.12
C VAL A 43 -17.95 -10.32 -3.77
N THR A 44 -18.06 -11.63 -3.93
CA THR A 44 -16.95 -12.56 -3.65
C THR A 44 -15.76 -12.30 -4.56
N ILE A 45 -15.98 -12.06 -5.86
CA ILE A 45 -14.92 -11.72 -6.81
C ILE A 45 -14.27 -10.38 -6.43
N CYS A 46 -15.07 -9.36 -6.11
CA CYS A 46 -14.55 -8.08 -5.62
C CYS A 46 -13.64 -8.28 -4.40
N PHE A 47 -14.05 -9.04 -3.41
CA PHE A 47 -13.22 -9.34 -2.24
C PHE A 47 -11.91 -10.03 -2.61
N LYS A 48 -11.96 -11.02 -3.49
CA LYS A 48 -10.78 -11.76 -3.95
C LYS A 48 -9.75 -10.86 -4.63
N VAL A 49 -10.20 -9.83 -5.34
CA VAL A 49 -9.34 -8.89 -6.07
C VAL A 49 -8.87 -7.75 -5.17
N PHE A 50 -9.79 -7.14 -4.43
CA PHE A 50 -9.47 -5.92 -3.68
C PHE A 50 -8.79 -6.18 -2.34
N ALA A 51 -9.02 -7.30 -1.67
CA ALA A 51 -8.39 -7.56 -0.37
C ALA A 51 -6.85 -7.56 -0.44
N PRO A 52 -6.18 -8.23 -1.40
CA PRO A 52 -4.73 -8.14 -1.55
C PRO A 52 -4.25 -6.72 -1.86
N LEU A 53 -4.95 -5.98 -2.72
CA LEU A 53 -4.60 -4.60 -3.08
C LEU A 53 -4.75 -3.63 -1.90
N VAL A 54 -5.81 -3.78 -1.10
CA VAL A 54 -6.01 -3.01 0.13
C VAL A 54 -4.91 -3.30 1.15
N LYS A 55 -4.41 -4.53 1.23
CA LYS A 55 -3.25 -4.87 2.05
C LYS A 55 -2.02 -4.08 1.64
N VAL A 56 -1.72 -4.00 0.33
CA VAL A 56 -0.62 -3.18 -0.19
C VAL A 56 -0.81 -1.72 0.18
N LEU A 57 -2.00 -1.17 -0.06
CA LEU A 57 -2.33 0.22 0.27
C LEU A 57 -2.09 0.54 1.75
N ARG A 58 -2.51 -0.35 2.64
CA ARG A 58 -2.28 -0.19 4.10
C ARG A 58 -0.82 -0.18 4.49
N ILE A 59 0.01 -0.99 3.84
CA ILE A 59 1.47 -1.02 4.07
C ILE A 59 2.10 0.30 3.60
N VAL A 60 1.66 0.81 2.45
CA VAL A 60 2.14 2.06 1.86
C VAL A 60 1.76 3.26 2.71
N ASP A 61 0.54 3.28 3.25
CA ASP A 61 0.00 4.39 4.04
C ASP A 61 0.28 4.27 5.55
N ALA A 62 0.91 3.18 5.98
CA ALA A 62 1.20 3.00 7.40
C ALA A 62 2.24 4.00 7.91
N ASP A 63 2.02 4.49 9.14
CA ASP A 63 2.93 5.38 9.85
C ASP A 63 4.03 4.65 10.63
N ARG A 64 4.10 3.31 10.52
CA ARG A 64 4.96 2.48 11.38
C ARG A 64 6.40 2.38 10.89
N LYS A 65 6.59 2.21 9.58
CA LYS A 65 7.90 2.07 8.95
C LYS A 65 7.89 2.61 7.51
N PRO A 66 9.04 3.05 6.99
CA PRO A 66 9.16 3.47 5.60
C PRO A 66 8.70 2.38 4.65
N SER A 67 7.93 2.73 3.62
CA SER A 67 7.25 1.77 2.74
C SER A 67 8.00 1.45 1.44
N MET A 68 9.01 2.26 1.06
CA MET A 68 9.70 2.13 -0.22
C MET A 68 10.24 0.71 -0.48
N GLY A 69 10.90 0.12 0.50
CA GLY A 69 11.46 -1.23 0.38
C GLY A 69 10.43 -2.36 0.31
N PHE A 70 9.15 -2.08 0.51
CA PHE A 70 8.11 -3.12 0.56
C PHE A 70 7.19 -3.11 -0.65
N LEU A 71 7.02 -1.97 -1.33
CA LEU A 71 5.99 -1.78 -2.35
C LEU A 71 6.05 -2.80 -3.48
N CYS A 72 7.21 -2.97 -4.14
CA CYS A 72 7.34 -3.91 -5.27
C CYS A 72 7.02 -5.35 -4.85
N GLY A 73 7.57 -5.79 -3.72
CA GLY A 73 7.34 -7.15 -3.22
C GLY A 73 5.88 -7.40 -2.86
N GLU A 74 5.23 -6.45 -2.21
CA GLU A 74 3.81 -6.58 -1.85
C GLU A 74 2.89 -6.51 -3.08
N ILE A 75 3.23 -5.73 -4.12
CA ILE A 75 2.49 -5.74 -5.40
C ILE A 75 2.66 -7.09 -6.10
N LYS A 76 3.88 -7.65 -6.16
CA LYS A 76 4.11 -9.00 -6.71
C LYS A 76 3.30 -10.03 -5.95
N GLN A 77 3.33 -10.02 -4.61
CA GLN A 77 2.54 -10.94 -3.80
C GLN A 77 1.03 -10.77 -4.01
N ALA A 78 0.54 -9.53 -4.07
CA ALA A 78 -0.89 -9.29 -4.31
C ALA A 78 -1.35 -9.82 -5.68
N LYS A 79 -0.52 -9.73 -6.72
CA LYS A 79 -0.80 -10.32 -8.03
C LYS A 79 -0.94 -11.86 -7.93
N GLU A 80 -0.04 -12.52 -7.20
CA GLU A 80 -0.12 -13.97 -6.99
C GLU A 80 -1.34 -14.37 -6.14
N ASP A 81 -1.60 -13.66 -5.04
CA ASP A 81 -2.78 -13.90 -4.19
C ASP A 81 -4.09 -13.78 -5.00
N ILE A 82 -4.17 -12.82 -5.94
CA ILE A 82 -5.34 -12.66 -6.83
C ILE A 82 -5.45 -13.83 -7.81
N LYS A 83 -4.35 -14.27 -8.41
CA LYS A 83 -4.35 -15.43 -9.34
C LYS A 83 -4.84 -16.69 -8.62
N GLU A 84 -4.28 -16.98 -7.44
CA GLU A 84 -4.67 -18.12 -6.61
C GLU A 84 -6.15 -18.05 -6.21
N ALA A 85 -6.61 -16.88 -5.73
CA ALA A 85 -8.00 -16.67 -5.34
C ALA A 85 -8.99 -16.85 -6.49
N LEU A 86 -8.54 -16.68 -7.74
CA LEU A 86 -9.30 -16.91 -8.97
C LEU A 86 -9.03 -18.30 -9.58
N ASN A 87 -8.46 -19.23 -8.77
CA ASN A 87 -8.16 -20.62 -9.12
C ASN A 87 -7.17 -20.76 -10.29
N ASN A 88 -6.28 -19.80 -10.49
CA ASN A 88 -5.30 -19.73 -11.58
C ASN A 88 -5.91 -19.87 -12.99
N LEU A 89 -7.20 -19.51 -13.15
CA LEU A 89 -7.87 -19.54 -14.45
C LEU A 89 -7.55 -18.25 -15.21
N GLU A 90 -6.75 -18.34 -16.26
CA GLU A 90 -6.25 -17.21 -17.04
C GLU A 90 -7.36 -16.26 -17.49
N LYS A 91 -8.48 -16.79 -17.99
CA LYS A 91 -9.64 -15.99 -18.40
C LYS A 91 -10.22 -15.11 -17.31
N ASN A 92 -10.02 -15.46 -16.02
CA ASN A 92 -10.57 -14.74 -14.88
C ASN A 92 -9.58 -13.68 -14.36
N TYR A 93 -8.28 -14.01 -14.27
CA TYR A 93 -7.32 -13.10 -13.69
C TYR A 93 -6.66 -12.16 -14.72
N LYS A 94 -6.49 -12.60 -15.98
CA LYS A 94 -5.77 -11.83 -17.01
C LYS A 94 -6.29 -10.40 -17.21
N PRO A 95 -7.60 -10.15 -17.36
CA PRO A 95 -8.11 -8.78 -17.50
C PRO A 95 -7.82 -7.91 -16.27
N ILE A 96 -7.77 -8.53 -15.07
CA ILE A 96 -7.47 -7.84 -13.81
C ILE A 96 -5.98 -7.49 -13.76
N MET A 97 -5.10 -8.43 -14.16
CA MET A 97 -3.67 -8.19 -14.23
C MET A 97 -3.33 -7.06 -15.21
N GLU A 98 -3.92 -7.05 -16.38
CA GLU A 98 -3.74 -5.98 -17.38
C GLU A 98 -4.10 -4.60 -16.82
N ILE A 99 -5.20 -4.51 -16.04
CA ILE A 99 -5.58 -3.26 -15.37
C ILE A 99 -4.55 -2.87 -14.31
N ILE A 100 -4.11 -3.82 -13.47
CA ILE A 100 -3.11 -3.56 -12.42
C ILE A 100 -1.80 -3.09 -13.06
N GLU A 101 -1.32 -3.78 -14.09
CA GLU A 101 -0.09 -3.45 -14.80
C GLU A 101 -0.14 -2.07 -15.43
N ALA A 102 -1.23 -1.75 -16.12
CA ALA A 102 -1.43 -0.43 -16.70
C ALA A 102 -1.47 0.71 -15.64
N ARG A 103 -1.82 0.41 -14.39
CA ARG A 103 -1.85 1.39 -13.29
C ARG A 103 -0.54 1.48 -12.52
N VAL A 104 0.22 0.41 -12.48
CA VAL A 104 1.56 0.37 -11.86
C VAL A 104 2.59 1.04 -12.77
N LYS A 105 2.47 0.85 -14.09
CA LYS A 105 3.40 1.34 -15.09
C LYS A 105 3.59 2.86 -14.99
N ASP A 106 4.86 3.27 -15.03
CA ASP A 106 5.34 4.66 -14.96
C ASP A 106 5.02 5.38 -13.63
N ARG A 107 4.54 4.63 -12.61
CA ARG A 107 4.16 5.20 -11.31
C ARG A 107 4.82 4.50 -10.12
N LEU A 108 4.77 3.16 -10.13
CA LEU A 108 5.22 2.32 -9.01
C LEU A 108 6.32 1.32 -9.45
N ASP A 109 6.87 1.50 -10.63
CA ASP A 109 7.91 0.71 -11.28
C ASP A 109 9.13 1.57 -11.69
N SER A 110 9.35 2.68 -10.98
CA SER A 110 10.53 3.51 -11.21
C SER A 110 11.81 2.80 -10.73
N PRO A 111 13.01 3.22 -11.24
CA PRO A 111 14.29 2.67 -10.78
C PRO A 111 14.45 2.62 -9.28
N LEU A 112 13.90 3.62 -8.56
CA LEU A 112 13.95 3.71 -7.12
C LEU A 112 13.19 2.57 -6.43
N HIS A 113 12.02 2.19 -6.96
CA HIS A 113 11.22 1.09 -6.44
C HIS A 113 11.92 -0.26 -6.63
N PHE A 114 12.54 -0.48 -7.79
CA PHE A 114 13.28 -1.70 -8.09
C PHE A 114 14.55 -1.82 -7.24
N ALA A 115 15.32 -0.73 -7.12
CA ALA A 115 16.47 -0.70 -6.23
C ALA A 115 16.08 -0.97 -4.77
N ALA A 116 15.00 -0.37 -4.30
CA ALA A 116 14.49 -0.61 -2.94
C ALA A 116 14.07 -2.07 -2.71
N TYR A 117 13.50 -2.71 -3.74
CA TYR A 117 13.10 -4.12 -3.69
C TYR A 117 14.30 -5.05 -3.55
N LEU A 118 15.35 -4.86 -4.41
CA LEU A 118 16.59 -5.63 -4.33
C LEU A 118 17.33 -5.41 -3.01
N LEU A 119 17.38 -4.15 -2.55
CA LEU A 119 18.10 -3.78 -1.32
C LEU A 119 17.34 -4.14 -0.05
N ASN A 120 16.07 -4.58 -0.13
CA ASN A 120 15.35 -5.07 1.04
C ASN A 120 15.71 -6.54 1.32
N PRO A 121 16.45 -6.83 2.40
CA PRO A 121 16.90 -8.18 2.70
C PRO A 121 15.77 -9.20 2.85
N TYR A 122 14.59 -8.79 3.33
CA TYR A 122 13.43 -9.66 3.46
C TYR A 122 13.06 -10.34 2.14
N TYR A 123 13.04 -9.60 1.04
CA TYR A 123 12.73 -10.15 -0.28
C TYR A 123 13.95 -10.82 -0.90
N PHE A 124 15.11 -10.18 -0.87
CA PHE A 124 16.32 -10.68 -1.49
C PHE A 124 16.77 -12.03 -0.92
N PHE A 125 16.72 -12.20 0.41
CA PHE A 125 17.13 -13.47 1.03
C PHE A 125 16.08 -14.58 0.88
N LYS A 126 14.83 -14.22 0.58
CA LYS A 126 13.74 -15.15 0.35
C LYS A 126 13.70 -15.65 -1.10
N ASP A 127 14.04 -14.76 -2.04
CA ASP A 127 14.08 -15.03 -3.47
C ASP A 127 15.37 -14.46 -4.07
N MET A 128 16.36 -15.33 -4.27
CA MET A 128 17.67 -14.95 -4.83
C MET A 128 17.60 -14.64 -6.31
N ASP A 129 16.54 -15.06 -7.01
CA ASP A 129 16.38 -14.84 -8.45
C ASP A 129 16.01 -13.38 -8.77
N ILE A 130 15.69 -12.57 -7.75
CA ILE A 130 15.48 -11.12 -7.88
C ILE A 130 16.67 -10.45 -8.60
N GLN A 131 17.90 -10.90 -8.33
CA GLN A 131 19.10 -10.36 -9.00
C GLN A 131 19.23 -10.74 -10.48
N LEU A 132 18.41 -11.67 -10.99
CA LEU A 132 18.36 -12.08 -12.38
C LEU A 132 17.29 -11.29 -13.18
N ASP A 133 16.47 -10.53 -12.50
CA ASP A 133 15.47 -9.66 -13.11
C ASP A 133 16.17 -8.41 -13.66
N ASN A 134 16.16 -8.25 -14.98
CA ASN A 134 16.84 -7.15 -15.66
C ASN A 134 16.29 -5.79 -15.24
N GLU A 135 14.96 -5.64 -15.07
CA GLU A 135 14.36 -4.37 -14.68
C GLU A 135 14.80 -3.96 -13.27
N VAL A 136 14.94 -4.93 -12.37
CA VAL A 136 15.38 -4.72 -11.00
C VAL A 136 16.86 -4.32 -10.97
N MET A 137 17.70 -4.98 -11.77
CA MET A 137 19.12 -4.66 -11.86
C MET A 137 19.38 -3.32 -12.53
N ASP A 138 18.70 -3.03 -13.64
CA ASP A 138 18.77 -1.73 -14.31
C ASP A 138 18.31 -0.60 -13.39
N GLY A 139 17.25 -0.85 -12.60
CA GLY A 139 16.79 0.08 -11.58
C GLY A 139 17.83 0.37 -10.51
N LEU A 140 18.58 -0.65 -10.07
CA LEU A 140 19.68 -0.45 -9.13
C LEU A 140 20.83 0.34 -9.77
N PHE A 141 21.23 0.01 -11.01
CA PHE A 141 22.31 0.70 -11.70
C PHE A 141 21.99 2.18 -11.90
N ASN A 142 20.79 2.49 -12.37
CA ASN A 142 20.31 3.86 -12.49
C ASN A 142 20.35 4.60 -11.13
N CYS A 143 19.98 3.94 -10.05
CA CYS A 143 20.08 4.54 -8.72
C CYS A 143 21.53 4.79 -8.28
N VAL A 144 22.46 3.90 -8.60
CA VAL A 144 23.89 4.10 -8.31
C VAL A 144 24.44 5.29 -9.10
N GLU A 145 24.12 5.40 -10.39
CA GLU A 145 24.51 6.52 -11.23
C GLU A 145 23.98 7.85 -10.69
N MET A 146 22.71 7.90 -10.34
CA MET A 146 22.08 9.10 -9.80
C MET A 146 22.62 9.49 -8.42
N PHE A 147 22.88 8.50 -7.56
CA PHE A 147 23.34 8.75 -6.19
C PHE A 147 24.80 9.20 -6.13
N TYR A 148 25.63 8.73 -7.08
CA TYR A 148 27.06 9.01 -7.20
C TYR A 148 27.40 9.68 -8.53
N HIS A 149 26.52 10.53 -9.05
CA HIS A 149 26.54 11.03 -10.43
C HIS A 149 27.82 11.79 -10.86
N TYR A 150 28.63 12.26 -9.92
CA TYR A 150 29.91 12.92 -10.22
C TYR A 150 31.14 12.04 -9.97
N ASP A 151 30.97 10.76 -9.59
CA ASP A 151 32.06 9.90 -9.17
C ASP A 151 31.96 8.51 -9.80
N GLY A 152 32.47 8.39 -11.03
CA GLY A 152 32.45 7.14 -11.78
C GLY A 152 33.32 6.04 -11.14
N GLU A 153 34.38 6.39 -10.41
CA GLU A 153 35.20 5.40 -9.69
C GLU A 153 34.40 4.80 -8.55
N LEU A 154 33.66 5.63 -7.83
CA LEU A 154 32.81 5.17 -6.73
C LEU A 154 31.61 4.36 -7.23
N GLN A 155 30.99 4.74 -8.38
CA GLN A 155 29.97 3.94 -9.05
C GLN A 155 30.51 2.55 -9.37
N GLY A 156 31.68 2.48 -10.03
CA GLY A 156 32.35 1.23 -10.36
C GLY A 156 32.69 0.39 -9.12
N HIS A 157 33.14 1.03 -8.05
CA HIS A 157 33.43 0.35 -6.78
C HIS A 157 32.15 -0.25 -6.15
N VAL A 158 31.05 0.50 -6.11
CA VAL A 158 29.77 0.01 -5.57
C VAL A 158 29.27 -1.20 -6.37
N ILE A 159 29.28 -1.11 -7.71
CA ILE A 159 28.74 -2.15 -8.58
C ILE A 159 29.65 -3.39 -8.62
N ASN A 160 30.97 -3.22 -8.74
CA ASN A 160 31.88 -4.33 -8.99
C ASN A 160 32.48 -4.95 -7.71
N VAL A 161 32.48 -4.23 -6.58
CA VAL A 161 33.11 -4.70 -5.32
C VAL A 161 32.10 -4.89 -4.19
N GLU A 162 31.25 -3.88 -3.94
CA GLU A 162 30.34 -3.93 -2.80
C GLU A 162 29.07 -4.74 -3.07
N LEU A 163 28.43 -4.54 -4.21
CA LEU A 163 27.22 -5.26 -4.60
C LEU A 163 27.42 -6.79 -4.65
N PRO A 164 28.52 -7.32 -5.22
CA PRO A 164 28.80 -8.76 -5.20
C PRO A 164 28.91 -9.36 -3.80
N LYS A 165 29.41 -8.61 -2.82
CA LYS A 165 29.45 -9.10 -1.43
C LYS A 165 28.04 -9.30 -0.85
N TYR A 166 27.12 -8.39 -1.17
CA TYR A 166 25.71 -8.51 -0.76
C TYR A 166 25.02 -9.66 -1.49
N THR A 167 25.14 -9.73 -2.81
CA THR A 167 24.43 -10.71 -3.64
C THR A 167 24.94 -12.14 -3.43
N ARG A 168 26.23 -12.33 -3.13
CA ARG A 168 26.82 -13.62 -2.77
C ARG A 168 26.67 -13.97 -1.29
N LYS A 169 26.14 -13.06 -0.48
CA LYS A 169 26.04 -13.20 0.96
C LYS A 169 27.42 -13.39 1.64
N ASP A 170 28.42 -12.62 1.20
CA ASP A 170 29.77 -12.71 1.76
C ASP A 170 29.84 -12.10 3.16
N GLY A 171 30.77 -12.59 3.98
CA GLY A 171 31.08 -12.02 5.29
C GLY A 171 29.88 -12.00 6.26
N ALA A 172 29.52 -10.81 6.73
CA ALA A 172 28.42 -10.62 7.68
C ALA A 172 27.05 -10.96 7.07
N PHE A 173 26.87 -10.76 5.77
CA PHE A 173 25.62 -11.07 5.07
C PHE A 173 25.28 -12.56 5.04
N GLY A 174 26.30 -13.44 5.00
CA GLY A 174 26.11 -14.91 4.98
C GLY A 174 25.91 -15.55 6.35
N LYS A 175 25.88 -14.78 7.41
CA LYS A 175 25.72 -15.34 8.76
C LYS A 175 24.25 -15.69 9.03
N SER A 176 24.02 -16.79 9.77
CA SER A 176 22.68 -17.27 10.10
C SER A 176 21.81 -16.21 10.80
N TRP A 177 22.40 -15.41 11.68
CA TRP A 177 21.68 -14.32 12.35
C TRP A 177 21.27 -13.18 11.41
N ALA A 178 22.03 -12.92 10.33
CA ALA A 178 21.64 -11.95 9.31
C ALA A 178 20.40 -12.43 8.55
N THR A 179 20.37 -13.71 8.17
CA THR A 179 19.19 -14.33 7.54
C THR A 179 17.99 -14.36 8.50
N GLN A 180 18.21 -14.73 9.77
CA GLN A 180 17.14 -14.70 10.78
C GLN A 180 16.59 -13.29 11.00
N GLY A 181 17.46 -12.26 10.96
CA GLY A 181 17.07 -10.86 11.14
C GLY A 181 16.19 -10.29 10.02
N CYS A 182 16.10 -10.96 8.87
CA CYS A 182 15.23 -10.57 7.75
C CYS A 182 14.19 -11.65 7.35
N ALA A 183 14.04 -12.73 8.14
CA ALA A 183 13.17 -13.84 7.78
C ALA A 183 11.67 -13.49 7.84
N LYS A 184 11.29 -12.52 8.67
CA LYS A 184 9.90 -12.11 8.88
C LYS A 184 9.71 -10.63 8.62
N ASN A 185 8.61 -10.27 7.95
CA ASN A 185 8.18 -8.89 7.79
C ASN A 185 7.14 -8.55 8.87
N ASP A 186 7.58 -8.49 10.11
CA ASP A 186 6.76 -8.07 11.25
C ASP A 186 7.07 -6.62 11.70
N ASP A 187 6.43 -6.18 12.77
CA ASP A 187 6.60 -4.82 13.32
C ASP A 187 8.04 -4.55 13.83
N ASN A 188 8.81 -5.59 14.13
CA ASN A 188 10.19 -5.46 14.62
C ASN A 188 11.20 -5.38 13.47
N TYR A 189 10.81 -5.82 12.26
CA TYR A 189 11.69 -5.81 11.12
C TYR A 189 11.78 -4.43 10.48
N ASN A 190 13.01 -3.92 10.39
CA ASN A 190 13.33 -2.69 9.67
C ASN A 190 14.57 -2.92 8.79
N PRO A 191 14.45 -2.85 7.45
CA PRO A 191 15.56 -3.09 6.54
C PRO A 191 16.71 -2.07 6.72
N VAL A 192 16.42 -0.83 7.14
CA VAL A 192 17.45 0.18 7.42
C VAL A 192 18.32 -0.25 8.59
N THR A 193 17.71 -0.71 9.68
CA THR A 193 18.44 -1.22 10.85
C THR A 193 19.24 -2.46 10.50
N TRP A 194 18.69 -3.34 9.66
CA TRP A 194 19.42 -4.52 9.18
C TRP A 194 20.70 -4.12 8.43
N TRP A 195 20.62 -3.16 7.51
CA TRP A 195 21.77 -2.62 6.80
C TRP A 195 22.79 -1.96 7.74
N MET A 196 22.33 -1.24 8.75
CA MET A 196 23.23 -0.65 9.78
C MET A 196 24.03 -1.72 10.53
N THR A 197 23.43 -2.86 10.77
CA THR A 197 24.05 -3.95 11.53
C THR A 197 25.02 -4.76 10.67
N TYR A 198 24.64 -5.12 9.45
CA TYR A 198 25.36 -6.10 8.64
C TYR A 198 26.12 -5.52 7.45
N GLY A 199 25.79 -4.30 7.01
CA GLY A 199 26.35 -3.68 5.81
C GLY A 199 27.71 -2.99 5.97
N ASN A 200 28.40 -3.13 7.11
CA ASN A 200 29.65 -2.37 7.40
C ASN A 200 30.80 -2.66 6.42
N GLN A 201 30.80 -3.83 5.75
CA GLN A 201 31.81 -4.19 4.76
C GLN A 201 31.55 -3.59 3.35
N THR A 202 30.40 -2.90 3.19
CA THR A 202 29.96 -2.28 1.96
C THR A 202 29.44 -0.85 2.27
N PRO A 203 30.31 0.07 2.71
CA PRO A 203 29.90 1.34 3.30
C PRO A 203 29.12 2.25 2.34
N ASN A 204 29.47 2.21 1.05
CA ASN A 204 28.80 3.02 0.05
C ASN A 204 27.44 2.43 -0.31
N LEU A 205 27.37 1.13 -0.61
CA LEU A 205 26.10 0.45 -0.84
C LEU A 205 25.19 0.55 0.39
N GLN A 206 25.73 0.40 1.62
CA GLN A 206 25.01 0.60 2.87
C GLN A 206 24.41 2.01 2.96
N ARG A 207 25.20 3.05 2.63
CA ARG A 207 24.76 4.46 2.67
C ARG A 207 23.58 4.68 1.71
N MET A 208 23.69 4.17 0.49
CA MET A 208 22.63 4.25 -0.52
C MET A 208 21.39 3.45 -0.09
N ALA A 209 21.56 2.19 0.32
CA ALA A 209 20.47 1.33 0.78
C ALA A 209 19.69 1.97 1.94
N ARG A 210 20.39 2.51 2.94
CA ARG A 210 19.76 3.18 4.07
C ARG A 210 18.93 4.39 3.62
N LYS A 211 19.44 5.21 2.69
CA LYS A 211 18.67 6.35 2.17
C LYS A 211 17.43 5.91 1.41
N ILE A 212 17.56 4.98 0.47
CA ILE A 212 16.45 4.48 -0.33
C ILE A 212 15.39 3.81 0.55
N LEU A 213 15.81 2.92 1.44
CA LEU A 213 14.89 2.17 2.31
C LEU A 213 14.25 3.02 3.42
N SER A 214 14.74 4.22 3.65
CA SER A 214 14.12 5.19 4.57
C SER A 214 13.02 6.03 3.94
N LEU A 215 12.80 5.92 2.63
CA LEU A 215 11.79 6.69 1.92
C LEU A 215 10.40 6.10 2.10
N THR A 216 9.40 6.98 2.07
CA THR A 216 7.99 6.61 1.91
C THR A 216 7.62 6.60 0.43
N THR A 217 6.63 5.82 0.05
CA THR A 217 6.12 5.73 -1.33
C THR A 217 4.88 6.60 -1.56
N SER A 218 4.36 7.21 -0.50
CA SER A 218 3.12 7.99 -0.52
C SER A 218 3.31 9.32 0.19
N SER A 219 2.65 10.37 -0.31
CA SER A 219 2.55 11.67 0.36
C SER A 219 1.52 11.69 1.49
N SER A 220 0.76 10.63 1.70
CA SER A 220 -0.32 10.55 2.70
C SER A 220 0.15 10.94 4.11
N GLY A 221 1.40 10.61 4.47
CA GLY A 221 1.99 11.04 5.74
C GLY A 221 2.10 12.55 5.86
N CYS A 222 2.43 13.24 4.76
CA CYS A 222 2.48 14.70 4.71
C CYS A 222 1.08 15.31 4.76
N GLU A 223 0.13 14.75 4.00
CA GLU A 223 -1.26 15.22 3.95
C GLU A 223 -1.97 15.10 5.30
N ARG A 224 -1.71 14.05 6.04
CA ARG A 224 -2.21 13.90 7.42
C ARG A 224 -1.73 15.03 8.35
N ASN A 225 -0.62 15.68 8.03
CA ASN A 225 -0.14 16.84 8.77
C ASN A 225 -0.90 18.13 8.45
N TRP A 226 -1.54 18.25 7.30
CA TRP A 226 -2.24 19.47 6.90
C TRP A 226 -3.32 19.88 7.89
N SER A 227 -4.11 18.95 8.38
CA SER A 227 -5.11 19.22 9.43
C SER A 227 -4.46 19.71 10.74
N THR A 228 -3.24 19.24 11.03
CA THR A 228 -2.47 19.70 12.19
C THR A 228 -1.95 21.13 11.96
N PHE A 229 -1.49 21.43 10.73
CA PHE A 229 -1.11 22.79 10.33
C PHE A 229 -2.28 23.76 10.45
N GLU A 230 -3.44 23.42 9.90
CA GLU A 230 -4.65 24.24 9.99
C GLU A 230 -5.09 24.48 11.42
N GLY A 231 -4.98 23.48 12.29
CA GLY A 231 -5.31 23.60 13.71
C GLY A 231 -4.39 24.53 14.50
N ILE A 232 -3.11 24.63 14.12
CA ILE A 232 -2.11 25.48 14.78
C ILE A 232 -2.05 26.87 14.12
N HIS A 233 -2.02 26.92 12.79
CA HIS A 233 -1.94 28.16 12.01
C HIS A 233 -3.34 28.64 11.63
N THR A 234 -3.99 29.35 12.53
CA THR A 234 -5.33 29.90 12.32
C THR A 234 -5.25 31.40 12.00
N LYS A 235 -6.32 31.99 11.44
CA LYS A 235 -6.43 33.44 11.20
C LYS A 235 -6.13 34.29 12.46
N LYS A 236 -6.38 33.72 13.64
CA LYS A 236 -6.09 34.37 14.94
C LYS A 236 -4.66 34.15 15.43
N ARG A 237 -3.97 33.14 14.92
CA ARG A 237 -2.61 32.73 15.34
C ARG A 237 -1.63 32.67 14.16
N ASN A 238 -1.65 33.70 13.31
CA ASN A 238 -0.80 33.80 12.12
C ASN A 238 0.57 34.44 12.34
N ARG A 239 0.92 34.78 13.59
CA ARG A 239 2.21 35.46 13.95
C ARG A 239 3.32 34.49 14.37
N LEU A 240 3.09 33.16 14.22
CA LEU A 240 4.13 32.19 14.49
C LEU A 240 5.16 32.19 13.37
N ASN A 241 6.45 32.29 13.73
CA ASN A 241 7.49 32.07 12.74
C ASN A 241 7.52 30.61 12.30
N VAL A 242 8.03 30.35 11.09
CA VAL A 242 8.03 29.03 10.45
C VAL A 242 8.70 27.96 11.32
N SER A 243 9.84 28.28 11.96
CA SER A 243 10.56 27.34 12.82
C SER A 243 9.72 26.92 14.03
N ARG A 244 9.08 27.89 14.70
CA ARG A 244 8.21 27.60 15.85
C ARG A 244 6.95 26.83 15.46
N LEU A 245 6.38 27.14 14.28
CA LEU A 245 5.24 26.39 13.72
C LEU A 245 5.62 24.94 13.46
N ASN A 246 6.74 24.70 12.77
CA ASN A 246 7.23 23.34 12.47
C ASN A 246 7.52 22.55 13.75
N ASN A 247 8.13 23.16 14.77
CA ASN A 247 8.38 22.49 16.05
C ASN A 247 7.09 22.09 16.76
N LEU A 248 6.06 22.95 16.75
CA LEU A 248 4.75 22.64 17.35
C LEU A 248 4.06 21.50 16.62
N ILE A 249 4.11 21.50 15.27
CA ILE A 249 3.54 20.44 14.45
C ILE A 249 4.25 19.11 14.72
N TYR A 250 5.59 19.13 14.75
CA TYR A 250 6.40 17.95 15.06
C TYR A 250 6.01 17.32 16.40
N VAL A 251 5.95 18.14 17.46
CA VAL A 251 5.56 17.67 18.80
C VAL A 251 4.12 17.11 18.79
N GLN A 252 3.17 17.84 18.21
CA GLN A 252 1.78 17.43 18.20
C GLN A 252 1.55 16.15 17.38
N PHE A 253 2.20 16.03 16.23
CA PHE A 253 2.09 14.84 15.38
C PHE A 253 2.68 13.62 16.07
N ASN A 254 3.88 13.72 16.63
CA ASN A 254 4.49 12.61 17.35
C ASN A 254 3.70 12.21 18.60
N ALA A 255 3.14 13.18 19.34
CA ALA A 255 2.26 12.87 20.46
C ALA A 255 1.00 12.10 20.03
N LYS A 256 0.38 12.48 18.89
CA LYS A 256 -0.75 11.73 18.31
C LYS A 256 -0.35 10.31 17.93
N LEU A 257 0.81 10.11 17.28
CA LEU A 257 1.33 8.79 16.93
C LEU A 257 1.57 7.93 18.17
N MET A 258 2.24 8.46 19.18
CA MET A 258 2.51 7.74 20.43
C MET A 258 1.21 7.30 21.12
N ASN A 259 0.21 8.19 21.16
CA ASN A 259 -1.10 7.87 21.74
C ASN A 259 -1.87 6.84 20.90
N LYS A 260 -1.71 6.86 19.57
CA LYS A 260 -2.26 5.85 18.67
C LYS A 260 -1.64 4.49 18.97
N TYR A 261 -0.30 4.37 18.97
CA TYR A 261 0.40 3.11 19.28
C TYR A 261 0.07 2.56 20.67
N LYS A 262 -0.04 3.44 21.66
CA LYS A 262 -0.42 3.01 23.02
C LYS A 262 -1.80 2.39 23.03
N ARG A 263 -2.79 3.03 22.42
CA ARG A 263 -4.18 2.51 22.31
C ARG A 263 -4.23 1.20 21.53
N GLU A 264 -3.53 1.10 20.41
CA GLU A 264 -3.46 -0.13 19.62
C GLU A 264 -2.91 -1.31 20.43
N LYS A 265 -1.84 -1.06 21.21
CA LYS A 265 -1.24 -2.07 22.09
C LYS A 265 -2.19 -2.48 23.23
N GLU A 266 -2.90 -1.53 23.84
CA GLU A 266 -3.84 -1.77 24.93
C GLU A 266 -5.09 -2.55 24.47
N MET A 267 -5.56 -2.31 23.25
CA MET A 267 -6.76 -2.95 22.71
C MET A 267 -6.49 -4.31 22.07
N ASN A 268 -5.24 -4.74 21.95
CA ASN A 268 -4.81 -5.99 21.29
C ASN A 268 -5.51 -6.20 19.93
N VAL A 269 -5.78 -5.10 19.21
CA VAL A 269 -6.50 -5.09 17.94
C VAL A 269 -5.47 -5.23 16.83
N ASP A 270 -5.65 -6.20 15.96
CA ASP A 270 -4.96 -6.22 14.68
C ASP A 270 -5.48 -5.03 13.86
N VAL A 271 -4.72 -3.94 13.92
CA VAL A 271 -5.05 -2.62 13.36
C VAL A 271 -5.29 -2.68 11.85
N LEU A 272 -4.81 -3.72 11.19
CA LEU A 272 -5.06 -3.96 9.78
C LEU A 272 -6.53 -4.29 9.46
N LEU A 273 -7.33 -4.65 10.45
CA LEU A 273 -8.71 -5.14 10.22
C LEU A 273 -9.83 -4.27 10.78
N ALA A 274 -9.66 -3.51 11.86
CA ALA A 274 -10.81 -3.01 12.60
C ALA A 274 -10.99 -1.49 12.67
N SER A 275 -9.95 -0.67 12.90
CA SER A 275 -10.18 0.76 13.21
C SER A 275 -10.30 1.66 11.98
N ASP A 276 -9.69 1.30 10.86
CA ASP A 276 -9.74 2.13 9.66
C ASP A 276 -10.99 1.88 8.81
N ALA A 277 -11.68 0.75 9.00
CA ALA A 277 -12.96 0.53 8.34
C ALA A 277 -14.06 1.48 8.81
N SER A 278 -14.05 1.88 10.10
CA SER A 278 -14.98 2.87 10.63
C SER A 278 -14.60 4.32 10.24
N ASN A 279 -13.33 4.60 10.01
CA ASN A 279 -12.88 5.91 9.52
C ASN A 279 -12.98 6.02 7.99
N ALA A 280 -13.05 4.91 7.27
CA ALA A 280 -13.33 4.89 5.83
C ALA A 280 -14.76 5.37 5.49
N GLN A 281 -15.68 5.34 6.45
CA GLN A 281 -17.01 5.94 6.28
C GLN A 281 -16.97 7.46 6.04
N GLY A 282 -15.94 8.16 6.50
CA GLY A 282 -15.75 9.58 6.23
C GLY A 282 -15.25 9.89 4.81
N TRP A 283 -14.93 8.88 4.00
CA TRP A 283 -14.49 9.01 2.61
C TRP A 283 -15.61 8.71 1.59
N ILE A 284 -16.71 8.15 2.08
CA ILE A 284 -17.94 8.04 1.29
C ILE A 284 -18.65 9.38 1.45
N VAL A 285 -18.25 10.36 0.69
CA VAL A 285 -19.04 11.57 0.49
C VAL A 285 -20.32 11.11 -0.21
N ASP A 286 -21.48 11.38 0.41
CA ASP A 286 -22.77 11.22 -0.23
C ASP A 286 -22.73 11.99 -1.56
N GLY A 287 -22.46 11.29 -2.65
CA GLY A 287 -22.63 11.78 -4.00
C GLY A 287 -24.12 11.78 -4.29
N GLU A 288 -24.73 12.93 -4.15
CA GLU A 288 -25.97 13.23 -4.85
C GLU A 288 -25.66 13.22 -6.35
N ASP A 289 -25.88 12.07 -7.00
CA ASP A 289 -26.16 12.00 -8.42
C ASP A 289 -27.03 10.78 -8.69
N ASP A 290 -28.32 11.04 -8.78
CA ASP A 290 -29.34 10.15 -9.30
C ASP A 290 -29.15 9.94 -10.81
N GLU A 291 -28.27 9.04 -11.23
CA GLU A 291 -28.32 8.46 -12.57
C GLU A 291 -28.86 7.03 -12.51
N GLU A 292 -30.00 6.82 -13.14
CA GLU A 292 -30.64 5.53 -13.33
C GLU A 292 -29.69 4.53 -14.00
N VAL A 293 -29.26 3.52 -13.26
CA VAL A 293 -28.51 2.38 -13.82
C VAL A 293 -29.51 1.27 -14.14
N GLU A 294 -29.79 1.09 -15.44
CA GLU A 294 -30.53 -0.08 -15.92
C GLU A 294 -29.79 -1.38 -15.57
N PRO A 295 -30.47 -2.43 -15.09
CA PRO A 295 -29.86 -3.72 -14.83
C PRO A 295 -29.72 -4.52 -16.13
N GLY A 296 -28.65 -4.28 -16.87
CA GLY A 296 -28.39 -4.98 -18.14
C GLY A 296 -26.92 -5.28 -18.33
N THR A 297 -26.57 -6.57 -18.25
CA THR A 297 -25.47 -7.26 -18.96
C THR A 297 -24.23 -6.41 -19.33
N GLY A 298 -23.57 -5.80 -18.36
CA GLY A 298 -22.29 -5.16 -18.55
C GLY A 298 -21.19 -5.98 -17.90
N SER A 299 -20.16 -6.35 -18.66
CA SER A 299 -19.02 -7.08 -18.11
C SER A 299 -18.44 -6.38 -16.87
N LEU A 300 -18.16 -7.14 -15.82
CA LEU A 300 -17.58 -6.68 -14.56
C LEU A 300 -16.39 -5.72 -14.78
N GLY A 301 -15.61 -5.92 -15.85
CA GLY A 301 -14.51 -5.05 -16.25
C GLY A 301 -14.94 -3.62 -16.61
N LYS A 302 -16.08 -3.44 -17.28
CA LYS A 302 -16.58 -2.08 -17.62
C LYS A 302 -17.09 -1.34 -16.40
N TRP A 303 -17.71 -2.05 -15.45
CA TRP A 303 -18.15 -1.48 -14.17
C TRP A 303 -16.95 -1.07 -13.30
N LEU A 304 -15.93 -1.93 -13.20
CA LEU A 304 -14.69 -1.64 -12.47
C LEU A 304 -13.94 -0.44 -13.06
N VAL A 305 -13.85 -0.32 -14.38
CA VAL A 305 -13.20 0.82 -15.05
C VAL A 305 -13.98 2.10 -14.81
N LYS A 306 -15.30 2.10 -14.95
CA LYS A 306 -16.15 3.30 -14.81
C LYS A 306 -16.10 3.86 -13.38
N HIS A 307 -16.13 3.00 -12.34
CA HIS A 307 -16.07 3.44 -10.94
C HIS A 307 -14.66 3.80 -10.49
N TRP A 308 -13.62 3.17 -11.09
CA TRP A 308 -12.23 3.52 -10.82
C TRP A 308 -11.83 4.87 -11.45
N GLU A 309 -12.41 5.24 -12.58
CA GLU A 309 -12.17 6.55 -13.20
C GLU A 309 -12.78 7.71 -12.40
N GLN A 310 -13.83 7.50 -11.65
CA GLN A 310 -14.44 8.50 -10.76
C GLN A 310 -13.64 8.73 -9.48
N THR A 311 -12.80 7.77 -9.05
CA THR A 311 -11.86 7.94 -7.93
C THR A 311 -10.54 8.60 -8.37
N ARG A 312 -10.60 9.62 -9.22
CA ARG A 312 -9.47 10.46 -9.61
C ARG A 312 -9.08 11.41 -8.48
N CYS A 313 -8.42 10.90 -7.46
CA CYS A 313 -7.64 11.72 -6.57
C CYS A 313 -6.25 11.11 -6.40
N PHE A 314 -5.33 11.50 -7.27
CA PHE A 314 -3.88 11.59 -7.00
C PHE A 314 -3.18 12.00 -8.30
N LYS A 315 -3.14 13.30 -8.54
CA LYS A 315 -2.16 13.90 -9.45
C LYS A 315 -0.84 14.02 -8.70
N LEU A 316 0.10 13.16 -9.01
CA LEU A 316 1.51 13.25 -8.59
C LEU A 316 2.32 14.30 -9.36
N GLU A 317 1.67 15.09 -10.23
CA GLU A 317 2.34 16.02 -11.13
C GLU A 317 2.67 17.40 -10.52
N GLU A 318 2.19 17.71 -9.31
CA GLU A 318 2.40 19.06 -8.72
C GLU A 318 3.47 19.14 -7.62
N VAL A 319 4.31 18.13 -7.43
CA VAL A 319 5.33 18.11 -6.35
C VAL A 319 6.78 18.10 -6.87
N LEU A 320 6.99 18.24 -8.19
CA LEU A 320 8.34 18.25 -8.79
C LEU A 320 8.66 19.56 -9.54
N GLU A 321 8.01 20.69 -9.20
CA GLU A 321 8.53 22.03 -9.51
C GLU A 321 9.11 22.73 -8.27
#